data_00ecf12d4465065be7aad46608dd9edd
#
_entry.id   00ecf12d4465065be7aad46608dd9edd
#
_cell.length_a   1.000
_cell.length_b   1.000
_cell.length_c   1.000
_cell.angle_alpha   90.00
_cell.angle_beta   90.00
_cell.angle_gamma   90.00
#
_symmetry.space_group_name_H-M   'P 1'
#
loop_
_entity.id
_entity.type
_entity.pdbx_description
1 polymer ?
#
loop_
_entity_poly.entity_id
_entity_poly.type
_entity_poly.pdbx_seq_one_letter_code
_entity_poly.pdbx_strand_id
1 'polypeptide(L)'
;MMLLKRRADLLIDGKYRRITIWDALEWKQNRPYLWEEYKNNIYSICKKPENKVRMIFQTGKNGILKNSYFRYYNADFENKGEGSEESYRHELFKECISRIERLEIRWKGEALTIYPDEILQEETIFMEDGTRRIVDLLVSFTKADPAIYVEKWEGQLAIEIKDTHPVDSKKIS
;
A
#
# COMPACT_ATOMS: atom_id res chain seq x y z
N MET A 1 -10.22 14.14 13.83
CA MET A 1 -9.21 14.22 12.76
C MET A 1 -9.70 13.34 11.61
N MET A 2 -9.84 13.89 10.43
CA MET A 2 -10.36 13.13 9.27
C MET A 2 -9.26 12.21 8.74
N LEU A 3 -9.51 10.90 8.75
CA LEU A 3 -8.57 9.91 8.19
C LEU A 3 -8.53 10.06 6.66
N LEU A 4 -7.35 10.33 6.12
CA LEU A 4 -7.16 10.47 4.69
C LEU A 4 -6.96 9.08 4.07
N LYS A 5 -7.91 8.65 3.23
CA LYS A 5 -7.81 7.37 2.49
C LYS A 5 -6.81 7.53 1.34
N ARG A 6 -5.74 6.76 1.37
CA ARG A 6 -4.65 6.87 0.39
C ARG A 6 -4.67 5.78 -0.66
N ARG A 7 -5.55 4.81 -0.49
CA ARG A 7 -5.76 3.69 -1.41
C ARG A 7 -7.24 3.56 -1.76
N ALA A 8 -7.49 3.04 -2.96
CA ALA A 8 -8.81 2.75 -3.47
C ALA A 8 -8.73 1.55 -4.43
N ASP A 9 -9.86 1.06 -4.88
CA ASP A 9 -9.93 0.05 -5.93
C ASP A 9 -10.42 0.70 -7.24
N LEU A 10 -9.73 0.44 -8.33
CA LEU A 10 -10.09 0.85 -9.67
C LEU A 10 -10.73 -0.32 -10.42
N LEU A 11 -11.91 -0.10 -11.00
CA LEU A 11 -12.59 -1.08 -11.84
C LEU A 11 -12.12 -0.91 -13.30
N ILE A 12 -11.43 -1.95 -13.83
CA ILE A 12 -10.98 -2.03 -15.22
C ILE A 12 -11.41 -3.40 -15.75
N ASP A 13 -12.08 -3.43 -16.91
CA ASP A 13 -12.52 -4.68 -17.59
C ASP A 13 -13.23 -5.65 -16.65
N GLY A 14 -14.08 -5.12 -15.77
CA GLY A 14 -14.85 -5.92 -14.81
C GLY A 14 -14.05 -6.46 -13.62
N LYS A 15 -12.80 -6.08 -13.47
CA LYS A 15 -11.92 -6.50 -12.37
C LYS A 15 -11.50 -5.30 -11.52
N TYR A 16 -11.44 -5.50 -10.21
CA TYR A 16 -10.92 -4.50 -9.29
C TYR A 16 -9.40 -4.65 -9.12
N ARG A 17 -8.70 -3.54 -9.30
CA ARG A 17 -7.25 -3.41 -9.08
C ARG A 17 -7.01 -2.37 -8.00
N ARG A 18 -6.15 -2.67 -7.03
CA ARG A 18 -5.73 -1.70 -6.01
C ARG A 18 -4.90 -0.59 -6.63
N ILE A 19 -5.24 0.65 -6.29
CA ILE A 19 -4.53 1.87 -6.69
C ILE A 19 -4.24 2.74 -5.47
N THR A 20 -3.25 3.60 -5.62
CA THR A 20 -2.78 4.54 -4.60
C THR A 20 -2.99 5.99 -5.03
N ILE A 21 -2.80 6.93 -4.09
CA ILE A 21 -2.80 8.37 -4.42
C ILE A 21 -1.68 8.73 -5.42
N TRP A 22 -0.56 7.99 -5.41
CA TRP A 22 0.56 8.19 -6.35
C TRP A 22 0.18 7.82 -7.77
N ASP A 23 -0.52 6.69 -7.97
CA ASP A 23 -1.05 6.30 -9.27
C ASP A 23 -2.01 7.35 -9.81
N ALA A 24 -2.98 7.77 -8.98
CA ALA A 24 -3.98 8.76 -9.37
C ALA A 24 -3.35 10.13 -9.70
N LEU A 25 -2.33 10.55 -8.93
CA LEU A 25 -1.62 11.80 -9.18
C LEU A 25 -0.79 11.73 -10.46
N GLU A 26 -0.08 10.61 -10.67
CA GLU A 26 0.72 10.38 -11.87
C GLU A 26 -0.15 10.40 -13.13
N TRP A 27 -1.29 9.72 -13.14
CA TRP A 27 -2.21 9.76 -14.27
C TRP A 27 -2.75 11.17 -14.52
N LYS A 28 -3.13 11.87 -13.46
CA LYS A 28 -3.67 13.22 -13.58
C LYS A 28 -2.67 14.21 -14.14
N GLN A 29 -1.39 14.09 -13.80
CA GLN A 29 -0.32 15.02 -14.20
C GLN A 29 0.34 14.63 -15.51
N ASN A 30 0.66 13.35 -15.69
CA ASN A 30 1.54 12.88 -16.76
C ASN A 30 0.81 12.08 -17.84
N ARG A 31 -0.38 11.51 -17.51
CA ARG A 31 -1.17 10.67 -18.44
C ARG A 31 -2.66 11.07 -18.39
N PRO A 32 -3.01 12.29 -18.80
CA PRO A 32 -4.36 12.82 -18.64
C PRO A 32 -5.43 11.97 -19.36
N TYR A 33 -5.08 11.27 -20.43
CA TYR A 33 -6.02 10.37 -21.11
C TYR A 33 -6.41 9.17 -20.24
N LEU A 34 -5.48 8.56 -19.48
CA LEU A 34 -5.81 7.51 -18.50
C LEU A 34 -6.61 8.07 -17.33
N TRP A 35 -6.30 9.28 -16.90
CA TRP A 35 -7.06 9.95 -15.86
C TRP A 35 -8.53 10.14 -16.25
N GLU A 36 -8.82 10.62 -17.47
CA GLU A 36 -10.18 10.79 -17.97
C GLU A 36 -10.95 9.47 -18.05
N GLU A 37 -10.27 8.37 -18.40
CA GLU A 37 -10.83 7.02 -18.44
C GLU A 37 -11.15 6.49 -17.03
N TYR A 38 -10.25 6.67 -16.06
CA TYR A 38 -10.30 5.98 -14.77
C TYR A 38 -10.98 6.77 -13.66
N LYS A 39 -10.98 8.10 -13.70
CA LYS A 39 -11.47 8.96 -12.60
C LYS A 39 -12.88 8.64 -12.09
N ASN A 40 -13.72 8.05 -12.94
CA ASN A 40 -15.10 7.70 -12.60
C ASN A 40 -15.28 6.25 -12.13
N ASN A 41 -14.24 5.42 -12.21
CA ASN A 41 -14.25 4.00 -11.91
C ASN A 41 -13.50 3.65 -10.62
N ILE A 42 -13.37 4.61 -9.71
CA ILE A 42 -12.68 4.47 -8.43
C ILE A 42 -13.69 4.14 -7.33
N TYR A 43 -13.39 3.12 -6.54
CA TYR A 43 -14.27 2.58 -5.51
C TYR A 43 -13.54 2.37 -4.18
N SER A 44 -14.30 2.24 -3.10
CA SER A 44 -13.79 1.91 -1.78
C SER A 44 -13.19 0.51 -1.74
N ILE A 45 -12.21 0.33 -0.86
CA ILE A 45 -11.66 -0.98 -0.56
C ILE A 45 -12.69 -1.76 0.25
N CYS A 46 -13.26 -2.80 -0.36
CA CYS A 46 -14.18 -3.72 0.30
C CYS A 46 -14.05 -5.10 -0.36
N LYS A 47 -14.04 -6.17 0.45
CA LYS A 47 -13.95 -7.56 -0.05
C LYS A 47 -15.17 -7.97 -0.89
N LYS A 48 -16.34 -7.44 -0.52
CA LYS A 48 -17.60 -7.73 -1.22
C LYS A 48 -17.84 -6.66 -2.28
N PRO A 49 -17.87 -7.02 -3.58
CA PRO A 49 -18.06 -6.05 -4.66
C PRO A 49 -19.34 -5.22 -4.52
N GLU A 50 -20.44 -5.82 -4.02
CA GLU A 50 -21.73 -5.17 -3.81
C GLU A 50 -21.70 -4.07 -2.74
N ASN A 51 -20.70 -4.10 -1.83
CA ASN A 51 -20.52 -3.10 -0.78
C ASN A 51 -19.54 -1.99 -1.17
N LYS A 52 -18.97 -2.04 -2.37
CA LYS A 52 -18.04 -1.01 -2.84
C LYS A 52 -18.79 0.28 -3.13
N VAL A 53 -18.28 1.37 -2.61
CA VAL A 53 -18.85 2.72 -2.78
C VAL A 53 -17.93 3.53 -3.68
N ARG A 54 -18.53 4.28 -4.62
CA ARG A 54 -17.77 5.15 -5.52
C ARG A 54 -16.98 6.19 -4.74
N MET A 55 -15.74 6.39 -5.17
CA MET A 55 -14.83 7.39 -4.61
C MET A 55 -14.34 8.36 -5.68
N ILE A 56 -13.84 9.50 -5.24
CA ILE A 56 -13.13 10.47 -6.08
C ILE A 56 -11.78 10.79 -5.47
N PHE A 57 -10.81 11.02 -6.33
CA PHE A 57 -9.49 11.48 -5.92
C PHE A 57 -9.49 12.99 -5.73
N GLN A 58 -9.08 13.43 -4.55
CA GLN A 58 -8.92 14.83 -4.18
C GLN A 58 -7.44 15.16 -4.12
N THR A 59 -6.99 16.02 -5.00
CA THR A 59 -5.62 16.57 -4.95
C THR A 59 -5.51 17.55 -3.80
N GLY A 60 -4.44 17.44 -3.01
CA GLY A 60 -4.13 18.41 -1.97
C GLY A 60 -3.88 19.81 -2.54
N LYS A 61 -4.02 20.84 -1.70
CA LYS A 61 -3.72 22.22 -2.08
C LYS A 61 -2.33 22.31 -2.69
N ASN A 62 -2.20 23.04 -3.80
CA ASN A 62 -0.95 23.19 -4.56
C ASN A 62 -0.32 21.87 -5.06
N GLY A 63 -1.12 20.82 -5.28
CA GLY A 63 -0.62 19.53 -5.74
C GLY A 63 0.23 18.76 -4.72
N ILE A 64 0.17 19.14 -3.44
CA ILE A 64 0.95 18.50 -2.38
C ILE A 64 0.42 17.08 -2.16
N LEU A 65 1.25 16.09 -2.48
CA LEU A 65 0.90 14.67 -2.37
C LEU A 65 0.46 14.29 -0.95
N LYS A 66 1.14 14.79 0.08
CA LYS A 66 0.82 14.52 1.49
C LYS A 66 -0.64 14.80 1.85
N ASN A 67 -1.26 15.77 1.19
CA ASN A 67 -2.64 16.19 1.45
C ASN A 67 -3.63 15.66 0.41
N SER A 68 -3.17 14.79 -0.51
CA SER A 68 -4.02 14.12 -1.49
C SER A 68 -4.65 12.87 -0.89
N TYR A 69 -5.89 12.56 -1.27
CA TYR A 69 -6.63 11.43 -0.72
C TYR A 69 -7.80 11.03 -1.61
N PHE A 70 -8.33 9.84 -1.37
CA PHE A 70 -9.61 9.41 -1.90
C PHE A 70 -10.71 9.73 -0.89
N ARG A 71 -11.83 10.28 -1.35
CA ARG A 71 -13.03 10.48 -0.55
C ARG A 71 -14.23 9.83 -1.20
N TYR A 72 -15.24 9.51 -0.43
CA TYR A 72 -16.48 9.03 -1.00
C TYR A 72 -17.12 10.10 -1.90
N TYR A 73 -17.71 9.65 -3.00
CA TYR A 73 -18.45 10.53 -3.91
C TYR A 73 -19.62 11.18 -3.19
N ASN A 74 -20.36 10.41 -2.38
CA ASN A 74 -21.44 10.89 -1.54
C ASN A 74 -20.94 11.02 -0.08
N ALA A 75 -21.12 12.21 0.50
CA ALA A 75 -20.70 12.52 1.88
C ALA A 75 -21.36 11.63 2.95
N ASP A 76 -22.54 11.07 2.68
CA ASP A 76 -23.25 10.19 3.62
C ASP A 76 -22.47 8.91 3.99
N PHE A 77 -21.46 8.57 3.22
CA PHE A 77 -20.58 7.43 3.48
C PHE A 77 -19.30 7.77 4.26
N GLU A 78 -19.01 9.03 4.52
CA GLU A 78 -17.76 9.44 5.20
C GLU A 78 -17.60 8.86 6.62
N ASN A 79 -18.71 8.57 7.28
CA ASN A 79 -18.72 8.03 8.66
C ASN A 79 -18.69 6.49 8.73
N LYS A 80 -18.69 5.77 7.61
CA LYS A 80 -18.72 4.30 7.56
C LYS A 80 -17.37 3.66 7.26
N GLY A 81 -16.30 4.43 7.29
CA GLY A 81 -14.98 3.94 6.89
C GLY A 81 -14.27 3.15 7.98
N GLU A 82 -14.06 1.87 7.77
CA GLU A 82 -12.95 1.14 8.35
C GLU A 82 -11.65 1.69 7.74
N GLY A 83 -11.09 2.72 8.35
CA GLY A 83 -9.78 3.25 7.97
C GLY A 83 -8.78 2.82 9.02
N SER A 84 -7.73 2.11 8.64
CA SER A 84 -6.56 1.96 9.51
C SER A 84 -5.94 3.35 9.74
N GLU A 85 -5.55 3.63 10.98
CA GLU A 85 -4.82 4.85 11.37
C GLU A 85 -3.35 4.81 10.88
N GLU A 86 -3.14 4.37 9.65
CA GLU A 86 -1.80 4.32 9.10
C GLU A 86 -1.24 5.72 8.86
N SER A 87 0.01 5.94 9.31
CA SER A 87 0.68 7.21 9.07
C SER A 87 1.01 7.37 7.59
N TYR A 88 1.07 8.63 7.11
CA TYR A 88 1.53 8.91 5.74
C TYR A 88 2.91 8.32 5.46
N ARG A 89 3.80 8.31 6.45
CA ARG A 89 5.15 7.74 6.31
C ARG A 89 5.10 6.25 6.10
N HIS A 90 4.26 5.53 6.83
CA HIS A 90 4.08 4.09 6.69
C HIS A 90 3.61 3.74 5.27
N GLU A 91 2.57 4.42 4.80
CA GLU A 91 2.08 4.26 3.42
C GLU A 91 3.15 4.58 2.38
N LEU A 92 3.91 5.66 2.57
CA LEU A 92 5.00 6.04 1.68
C LEU A 92 6.08 4.96 1.62
N PHE A 93 6.48 4.38 2.76
CA PHE A 93 7.46 3.31 2.79
C PHE A 93 6.98 2.06 2.07
N LYS A 94 5.72 1.65 2.28
CA LYS A 94 5.13 0.52 1.53
C LYS A 94 5.20 0.77 0.03
N GLU A 95 4.80 1.95 -0.41
CA GLU A 95 4.82 2.31 -1.82
C GLU A 95 6.24 2.34 -2.41
N CYS A 96 7.20 2.93 -1.70
CA CYS A 96 8.59 2.96 -2.14
C CYS A 96 9.18 1.55 -2.27
N ILE A 97 8.98 0.70 -1.26
CA ILE A 97 9.51 -0.67 -1.27
C ILE A 97 8.82 -1.52 -2.34
N SER A 98 7.52 -1.33 -2.58
CA SER A 98 6.79 -2.11 -3.59
C SER A 98 7.25 -1.87 -5.03
N ARG A 99 8.05 -0.83 -5.28
CA ARG A 99 8.54 -0.44 -6.61
C ARG A 99 10.01 -0.73 -6.84
N ILE A 100 10.72 -1.30 -5.86
CA ILE A 100 12.15 -1.57 -6.03
C ILE A 100 12.37 -2.91 -6.76
N GLU A 101 13.41 -2.93 -7.59
CA GLU A 101 13.85 -4.11 -8.33
C GLU A 101 14.93 -4.91 -7.58
N ARG A 102 15.50 -4.30 -6.54
CA ARG A 102 16.59 -4.86 -5.75
C ARG A 102 16.44 -4.44 -4.30
N LEU A 103 16.31 -5.42 -3.39
CA LEU A 103 16.17 -5.22 -1.96
C LEU A 103 17.45 -5.67 -1.25
N GLU A 104 18.16 -4.73 -0.63
CA GLU A 104 19.31 -5.01 0.21
C GLU A 104 18.88 -5.03 1.68
N ILE A 105 19.10 -6.15 2.35
CA ILE A 105 18.72 -6.32 3.75
C ILE A 105 19.87 -6.91 4.56
N ARG A 106 19.81 -6.73 5.88
CA ARG A 106 20.68 -7.43 6.83
C ARG A 106 19.88 -8.42 7.64
N TRP A 107 20.32 -9.66 7.62
CA TRP A 107 19.72 -10.73 8.40
C TRP A 107 20.77 -11.41 9.26
N LYS A 108 20.59 -11.39 10.59
CA LYS A 108 21.56 -11.98 11.55
C LYS A 108 23.02 -11.53 11.34
N GLY A 109 23.20 -10.27 10.92
CA GLY A 109 24.52 -9.68 10.66
C GLY A 109 25.06 -9.87 9.24
N GLU A 110 24.47 -10.76 8.44
CA GLU A 110 24.83 -10.97 7.05
C GLU A 110 24.09 -10.01 6.13
N ALA A 111 24.80 -9.47 5.13
CA ALA A 111 24.19 -8.70 4.08
C ALA A 111 23.67 -9.65 3.00
N LEU A 112 22.44 -9.45 2.55
CA LEU A 112 21.89 -10.20 1.44
C LEU A 112 21.11 -9.31 0.50
N THR A 113 21.07 -9.71 -0.76
CA THR A 113 20.32 -9.02 -1.81
C THR A 113 19.22 -9.93 -2.34
N ILE A 114 18.00 -9.44 -2.38
CA ILE A 114 16.86 -10.11 -2.98
C ILE A 114 16.49 -9.36 -4.25
N TYR A 115 16.14 -10.09 -5.29
CA TYR A 115 15.60 -9.55 -6.54
C TYR A 115 14.11 -9.95 -6.61
N PRO A 116 13.20 -9.04 -6.23
CA PRO A 116 11.77 -9.33 -6.23
C PRO A 116 11.25 -9.65 -7.62
N ASP A 117 10.46 -10.72 -7.73
CA ASP A 117 9.64 -11.01 -8.90
C ASP A 117 8.29 -10.30 -8.76
N GLU A 118 7.76 -10.23 -7.53
CA GLU A 118 6.52 -9.56 -7.18
C GLU A 118 6.56 -9.04 -5.75
N ILE A 119 5.95 -7.88 -5.51
CA ILE A 119 5.75 -7.33 -4.17
C ILE A 119 4.28 -6.95 -4.02
N LEU A 120 3.58 -7.65 -3.13
CA LEU A 120 2.18 -7.40 -2.80
C LEU A 120 2.06 -6.63 -1.50
N GLN A 121 1.12 -5.68 -1.43
CA GLN A 121 0.85 -4.90 -0.21
C GLN A 121 -0.36 -5.47 0.52
N GLU A 122 -0.26 -5.53 1.85
CA GLU A 122 -1.35 -5.95 2.76
C GLU A 122 -1.92 -7.34 2.44
N GLU A 123 -1.01 -8.26 2.24
CA GLU A 123 -1.39 -9.65 1.99
C GLU A 123 -1.65 -10.45 3.26
N THR A 124 -2.63 -11.36 3.16
CA THR A 124 -2.92 -12.30 4.24
C THR A 124 -2.05 -13.54 4.07
N ILE A 125 -1.19 -13.81 5.04
CA ILE A 125 -0.41 -15.05 5.12
C ILE A 125 -1.01 -15.99 6.15
N PHE A 126 -0.89 -17.29 5.91
CA PHE A 126 -1.29 -18.34 6.82
C PHE A 126 -0.05 -18.93 7.47
N MET A 127 -0.06 -18.97 8.80
CA MET A 127 1.02 -19.56 9.58
C MET A 127 0.80 -21.07 9.75
N GLU A 128 1.86 -21.81 10.08
CA GLU A 128 1.79 -23.25 10.31
C GLU A 128 0.79 -23.66 11.42
N ASP A 129 0.58 -22.79 12.40
CA ASP A 129 -0.38 -23.00 13.50
C ASP A 129 -1.85 -22.74 13.09
N GLY A 130 -2.11 -22.46 11.80
CA GLY A 130 -3.42 -22.13 11.26
C GLY A 130 -3.87 -20.70 11.52
N THR A 131 -3.07 -19.87 12.19
CA THR A 131 -3.38 -18.45 12.34
C THR A 131 -3.11 -17.69 11.04
N ARG A 132 -3.84 -16.58 10.86
CA ARG A 132 -3.64 -15.68 9.72
C ARG A 132 -3.11 -14.35 10.20
N ARG A 133 -2.21 -13.77 9.42
CA ARG A 133 -1.70 -12.41 9.65
C ARG A 133 -1.79 -11.61 8.35
N ILE A 134 -2.02 -10.32 8.47
CA ILE A 134 -1.89 -9.39 7.36
C ILE A 134 -0.50 -8.76 7.52
N VAL A 135 0.32 -8.90 6.49
CA VAL A 135 1.66 -8.31 6.44
C VAL A 135 1.66 -7.06 5.57
N ASP A 136 2.50 -6.09 5.90
CA ASP A 136 2.58 -4.84 5.13
C ASP A 136 3.00 -5.08 3.69
N LEU A 137 4.01 -5.95 3.49
CA LEU A 137 4.50 -6.35 2.18
C LEU A 137 4.81 -7.85 2.18
N LEU A 138 4.41 -8.54 1.13
CA LEU A 138 4.83 -9.90 0.81
C LEU A 138 5.66 -9.85 -0.48
N VAL A 139 6.93 -10.21 -0.37
CA VAL A 139 7.89 -10.26 -1.47
C VAL A 139 8.04 -11.70 -1.93
N SER A 140 7.77 -11.97 -3.22
CA SER A 140 8.08 -13.24 -3.87
C SER A 140 9.32 -13.10 -4.73
N PHE A 141 10.24 -14.06 -4.69
CA PHE A 141 11.50 -13.99 -5.42
C PHE A 141 12.05 -15.37 -5.77
N THR A 142 12.67 -15.47 -6.92
CA THR A 142 13.39 -16.66 -7.41
C THR A 142 14.90 -16.46 -7.44
N LYS A 143 15.37 -15.25 -7.11
CA LYS A 143 16.79 -14.89 -7.12
C LYS A 143 17.18 -14.13 -5.86
N ALA A 144 18.27 -14.57 -5.22
CA ALA A 144 18.91 -13.89 -4.09
C ALA A 144 20.43 -14.05 -4.14
N ASP A 145 21.14 -13.19 -3.41
CA ASP A 145 22.58 -13.30 -3.18
C ASP A 145 22.84 -13.13 -1.67
N PRO A 146 23.32 -14.17 -0.98
CA PRO A 146 23.60 -15.54 -1.43
C PRO A 146 22.36 -16.34 -1.87
N ALA A 147 22.53 -17.18 -2.90
CA ALA A 147 21.41 -17.94 -3.51
C ALA A 147 20.70 -18.92 -2.55
N ILE A 148 21.39 -19.37 -1.50
CA ILE A 148 20.83 -20.27 -0.47
C ILE A 148 19.55 -19.71 0.19
N TYR A 149 19.35 -18.39 0.17
CA TYR A 149 18.18 -17.76 0.77
C TYR A 149 16.89 -17.98 -0.02
N VAL A 150 16.98 -18.36 -1.30
CA VAL A 150 15.81 -18.75 -2.08
C VAL A 150 15.20 -20.05 -1.51
N GLU A 151 16.04 -21.05 -1.26
CA GLU A 151 15.58 -22.32 -0.64
C GLU A 151 15.18 -22.11 0.81
N LYS A 152 16.02 -21.42 1.60
CA LYS A 152 15.83 -21.22 3.03
C LYS A 152 14.53 -20.49 3.38
N TRP A 153 14.07 -19.60 2.52
CA TRP A 153 12.86 -18.79 2.71
C TRP A 153 11.75 -19.17 1.72
N GLU A 154 11.92 -20.27 1.01
CA GLU A 154 10.94 -20.76 0.04
C GLU A 154 10.51 -19.70 -0.98
N GLY A 155 11.45 -18.79 -1.33
CA GLY A 155 11.20 -17.70 -2.27
C GLY A 155 10.22 -16.63 -1.78
N GLN A 156 9.98 -16.52 -0.47
CA GLN A 156 9.05 -15.54 0.11
C GLN A 156 9.65 -14.81 1.30
N LEU A 157 9.36 -13.52 1.41
CA LEU A 157 9.73 -12.68 2.54
C LEU A 157 8.56 -11.76 2.92
N ALA A 158 8.12 -11.85 4.16
CA ALA A 158 7.16 -10.91 4.74
C ALA A 158 7.91 -9.75 5.39
N ILE A 159 7.49 -8.52 5.09
CA ILE A 159 8.06 -7.29 5.64
C ILE A 159 6.99 -6.55 6.40
N GLU A 160 7.30 -6.21 7.65
CA GLU A 160 6.52 -5.31 8.50
C GLU A 160 7.27 -3.98 8.65
N ILE A 161 6.60 -2.89 8.37
CA ILE A 161 7.17 -1.55 8.46
C ILE A 161 6.84 -0.94 9.82
N LYS A 162 7.83 -0.77 10.65
CA LYS A 162 7.67 -0.15 11.95
C LYS A 162 7.93 1.36 11.86
N ASP A 163 6.87 2.16 11.88
CA ASP A 163 6.96 3.61 12.02
C ASP A 163 6.95 3.98 13.51
N THR A 164 8.14 4.11 14.10
CA THR A 164 8.27 4.62 15.48
C THR A 164 8.34 6.14 15.43
N HIS A 165 7.27 6.80 15.85
CA HIS A 165 7.37 8.23 16.16
C HIS A 165 8.39 8.42 17.29
N PRO A 166 9.35 9.36 17.17
CA PRO A 166 10.16 9.74 18.31
C PRO A 166 9.20 10.20 19.41
N VAL A 167 9.27 9.56 20.56
CA VAL A 167 8.52 10.00 21.75
C VAL A 167 8.98 11.42 22.02
N ASP A 168 8.03 12.37 21.97
CA ASP A 168 8.31 13.77 22.23
C ASP A 168 8.89 13.85 23.64
N SER A 169 10.16 14.26 23.77
CA SER A 169 10.89 14.33 25.05
C SER A 169 10.24 15.25 26.09
N LYS A 170 9.14 15.93 25.72
CA LYS A 170 8.30 16.79 26.59
C LYS A 170 7.25 16.03 27.42
N LYS A 171 7.13 14.70 27.25
CA LYS A 171 6.20 13.88 28.06
C LYS A 171 6.88 13.09 29.19
N ILE A 172 8.15 13.36 29.48
CA ILE A 172 8.85 12.80 30.64
C ILE A 172 9.20 13.97 31.55
N SER A 173 8.23 14.43 32.32
CA SER A 173 8.39 15.25 33.50
C SER A 173 7.26 14.95 34.46
#